data_db5ecbbda395902051f3008ab7a58815
#
_entry.id   db5ecbbda395902051f3008ab7a58815
#
_cell.length_a   1.000
_cell.length_b   1.000
_cell.length_c   1.000
_cell.angle_alpha   90.00
_cell.angle_beta   90.00
_cell.angle_gamma   90.00
#
_symmetry.space_group_name_H-M   'P 1'
#
loop_
_entity.id
_entity.type
_entity.pdbx_description
1 polymer ?
#
loop_
_entity_poly.entity_id
_entity_poly.type
_entity_poly.pdbx_seq_one_letter_code
_entity_poly.pdbx_strand_id
1 'polypeptide(L)'
;MIEREWTHPSFLPKSSYCLPPSRKGQEIDVTRDAFPYKGIFISFAGCRTRLHRDPIGTQAIICQLQGTKRVTLYSPDAASKLECDGAFFDPMNPDKQMFPMGEHARPEGEIVLQPGEILFIPDGWYHDVLTLTASVSITWNFVHSARIRGFINGLKGQLTAPEASMVRYFFKGVDAGHLDEMETGLRRALHRANVLSDTLQKGSTEGTT
;
A
#
# COMPACT_ATOMS: atom_id res chain seq x y z
N MET A 1 -7.27 -19.76 7.41
CA MET A 1 -8.20 -19.57 8.55
C MET A 1 -8.52 -18.10 8.78
N ILE A 2 -7.54 -17.18 8.77
CA ILE A 2 -7.74 -15.72 8.95
C ILE A 2 -8.61 -15.10 7.83
N GLU A 3 -8.54 -15.59 6.59
CA GLU A 3 -9.33 -15.05 5.48
C GLU A 3 -10.85 -15.22 5.65
N ARG A 4 -11.29 -16.18 6.43
CA ARG A 4 -12.73 -16.39 6.72
C ARG A 4 -13.29 -15.40 7.74
N GLU A 5 -12.42 -14.81 8.55
CA GLU A 5 -12.76 -13.81 9.58
C GLU A 5 -12.59 -12.37 9.05
N TRP A 6 -12.14 -12.22 7.79
CA TRP A 6 -11.93 -10.93 7.19
C TRP A 6 -13.22 -10.38 6.57
N THR A 7 -13.60 -9.18 6.98
CA THR A 7 -14.64 -8.39 6.32
C THR A 7 -13.99 -7.23 5.57
N HIS A 8 -14.30 -7.09 4.29
CA HIS A 8 -13.81 -5.97 3.49
C HIS A 8 -14.28 -4.65 4.08
N PRO A 9 -13.40 -3.64 4.31
CA PRO A 9 -13.80 -2.35 4.84
C PRO A 9 -14.87 -1.70 3.97
N SER A 10 -15.97 -1.24 4.58
CA SER A 10 -17.13 -0.72 3.84
C SER A 10 -16.86 0.56 3.04
N PHE A 11 -15.83 1.33 3.44
CA PHE A 11 -15.44 2.55 2.75
C PHE A 11 -14.56 2.31 1.51
N LEU A 12 -14.06 1.09 1.31
CA LEU A 12 -13.29 0.71 0.13
C LEU A 12 -14.18 -0.03 -0.87
N PRO A 13 -14.25 0.39 -2.14
CA PRO A 13 -14.93 -0.37 -3.18
C PRO A 13 -14.30 -1.76 -3.37
N LYS A 14 -15.12 -2.80 -3.49
CA LYS A 14 -14.63 -4.18 -3.59
C LYS A 14 -13.81 -4.47 -4.85
N SER A 15 -13.98 -3.70 -5.91
CA SER A 15 -13.46 -4.01 -7.26
C SER A 15 -12.37 -3.07 -7.77
N SER A 16 -11.95 -2.07 -6.99
CA SER A 16 -11.01 -1.06 -7.48
C SER A 16 -9.60 -1.18 -6.90
N TYR A 17 -9.36 -2.12 -6.00
CA TYR A 17 -8.11 -2.28 -5.28
C TYR A 17 -7.52 -3.66 -5.55
N CYS A 18 -6.32 -3.69 -6.11
CA CYS A 18 -5.62 -4.94 -6.45
C CYS A 18 -4.11 -4.74 -6.42
N LEU A 19 -3.39 -5.84 -6.37
CA LEU A 19 -2.01 -5.91 -6.82
C LEU A 19 -1.96 -6.79 -8.06
N PRO A 20 -1.13 -6.46 -9.07
CA PRO A 20 -0.93 -7.32 -10.22
C PRO A 20 -0.40 -8.70 -9.80
N PRO A 21 -0.67 -9.77 -10.59
CA PRO A 21 -0.18 -11.09 -10.28
C PRO A 21 1.35 -11.12 -10.32
N SER A 22 1.93 -11.82 -9.39
CA SER A 22 3.37 -11.98 -9.25
C SER A 22 3.97 -13.03 -10.19
N ARG A 23 3.16 -13.68 -11.02
CA ARG A 23 3.59 -14.75 -11.91
C ARG A 23 3.09 -14.54 -13.33
N LYS A 24 3.97 -14.82 -14.31
CA LYS A 24 3.61 -14.79 -15.73
C LYS A 24 2.48 -15.78 -16.04
N GLY A 25 1.48 -15.36 -16.82
CA GLY A 25 0.34 -16.19 -17.20
C GLY A 25 -0.75 -16.34 -16.13
N GLN A 26 -0.62 -15.69 -14.98
CA GLN A 26 -1.67 -15.68 -13.96
C GLN A 26 -2.76 -14.66 -14.34
N GLU A 27 -4.00 -15.11 -14.41
CA GLU A 27 -5.14 -14.20 -14.55
C GLU A 27 -5.42 -13.45 -13.25
N ILE A 28 -5.80 -12.18 -13.38
CA ILE A 28 -6.18 -11.32 -12.26
C ILE A 28 -7.68 -11.42 -12.06
N ASP A 29 -8.10 -11.83 -10.88
CA ASP A 29 -9.47 -11.69 -10.39
C ASP A 29 -9.51 -10.57 -9.35
N VAL A 30 -9.90 -9.37 -9.77
CA VAL A 30 -9.94 -8.18 -8.90
C VAL A 30 -10.93 -8.30 -7.74
N THR A 31 -11.84 -9.26 -7.78
CA THR A 31 -12.79 -9.51 -6.69
C THR A 31 -12.21 -10.43 -5.62
N ARG A 32 -11.36 -11.38 -6.03
CA ARG A 32 -10.67 -12.31 -5.14
C ARG A 32 -9.30 -11.80 -4.73
N ASP A 33 -8.57 -11.21 -5.67
CA ASP A 33 -7.17 -10.83 -5.52
C ASP A 33 -7.02 -9.39 -4.98
N ALA A 34 -8.13 -8.72 -4.63
CA ALA A 34 -8.09 -7.48 -3.88
C ALA A 34 -7.38 -7.73 -2.53
N PHE A 35 -6.32 -6.96 -2.26
CA PHE A 35 -5.49 -7.10 -1.05
C PHE A 35 -4.84 -8.49 -0.87
N PRO A 36 -4.15 -9.02 -1.88
CA PRO A 36 -3.59 -10.37 -1.81
C PRO A 36 -2.44 -10.50 -0.79
N TYR A 37 -1.78 -9.41 -0.43
CA TYR A 37 -0.64 -9.39 0.50
C TYR A 37 -1.02 -8.75 1.83
N LYS A 38 -1.72 -9.51 2.67
CA LYS A 38 -2.05 -9.11 4.04
C LYS A 38 -1.03 -9.68 5.01
N GLY A 39 -0.54 -8.85 5.91
CA GLY A 39 0.36 -9.24 6.98
C GLY A 39 -0.24 -8.96 8.35
N ILE A 40 0.00 -9.87 9.30
CA ILE A 40 -0.26 -9.61 10.72
C ILE A 40 1.03 -9.07 11.31
N PHE A 41 0.94 -7.90 11.93
CA PHE A 41 2.05 -7.25 12.60
C PHE A 41 1.84 -7.30 14.10
N ILE A 42 2.74 -8.01 14.78
CA ILE A 42 2.77 -8.10 16.26
C ILE A 42 4.02 -7.35 16.70
N SER A 43 3.86 -6.40 17.60
CA SER A 43 4.98 -5.56 18.07
C SER A 43 4.81 -5.18 19.53
N PHE A 44 5.93 -5.05 20.23
CA PHE A 44 5.98 -4.59 21.63
C PHE A 44 6.08 -3.05 21.67
N ALA A 45 5.75 -2.48 22.83
CA ALA A 45 5.95 -1.06 23.08
C ALA A 45 7.41 -0.66 22.84
N GLY A 46 7.61 0.48 22.18
CA GLY A 46 8.93 0.99 21.77
C GLY A 46 9.44 0.45 20.44
N CYS A 47 8.82 -0.60 19.86
CA CYS A 47 9.17 -1.03 18.50
C CYS A 47 8.80 0.05 17.48
N ARG A 48 9.68 0.26 16.52
CA ARG A 48 9.50 1.30 15.49
C ARG A 48 9.72 0.74 14.09
N THR A 49 8.80 1.03 13.19
CA THR A 49 9.05 0.98 11.75
C THR A 49 9.55 2.35 11.35
N ARG A 50 10.84 2.42 11.00
CA ARG A 50 11.51 3.68 10.68
C ARG A 50 10.86 4.36 9.50
N LEU A 51 11.06 5.67 9.40
CA LEU A 51 10.57 6.50 8.30
C LEU A 51 10.89 5.84 6.95
N HIS A 52 9.87 5.67 6.15
CA HIS A 52 9.95 5.14 4.78
C HIS A 52 8.72 5.57 4.00
N ARG A 53 8.74 5.38 2.71
CA ARG A 53 7.55 5.31 1.85
C ARG A 53 7.37 3.88 1.37
N ASP A 54 6.14 3.51 1.11
CA ASP A 54 5.87 2.21 0.55
C ASP A 54 6.47 2.08 -0.86
N PRO A 55 7.09 0.93 -1.16
CA PRO A 55 7.84 0.77 -2.39
C PRO A 55 6.92 0.75 -3.62
N ILE A 56 7.47 1.15 -4.76
CA ILE A 56 6.87 1.04 -6.10
C ILE A 56 5.54 1.80 -6.22
N GLY A 57 5.31 2.82 -5.37
CA GLY A 57 4.07 3.61 -5.42
C GLY A 57 2.82 2.81 -5.04
N THR A 58 2.95 1.84 -4.14
CA THR A 58 1.80 1.17 -3.53
C THR A 58 1.18 2.05 -2.44
N GLN A 59 -0.10 1.84 -2.22
CA GLN A 59 -0.84 2.38 -1.09
C GLN A 59 -0.89 1.34 0.02
N ALA A 60 -1.07 1.79 1.26
CA ALA A 60 -1.20 0.88 2.39
C ALA A 60 -2.44 1.17 3.24
N ILE A 61 -2.87 0.14 3.95
CA ILE A 61 -3.87 0.25 5.02
C ILE A 61 -3.30 -0.43 6.26
N ILE A 62 -3.44 0.24 7.39
CA ILE A 62 -3.14 -0.29 8.71
C ILE A 62 -4.45 -0.39 9.47
N CYS A 63 -4.87 -1.61 9.79
CA CYS A 63 -6.04 -1.91 10.60
C CYS A 63 -5.58 -2.27 12.01
N GLN A 64 -5.82 -1.40 12.98
CA GLN A 64 -5.37 -1.60 14.35
C GLN A 64 -6.37 -2.48 15.11
N LEU A 65 -5.92 -3.63 15.62
CA LEU A 65 -6.77 -4.58 16.31
C LEU A 65 -6.59 -4.50 17.83
N GLN A 66 -5.36 -4.33 18.29
CA GLN A 66 -5.03 -4.27 19.72
C GLN A 66 -3.83 -3.34 19.95
N GLY A 67 -3.82 -2.65 21.09
CA GLY A 67 -2.80 -1.69 21.44
C GLY A 67 -2.85 -0.44 20.59
N THR A 68 -1.86 0.43 20.73
CA THR A 68 -1.84 1.75 20.09
C THR A 68 -0.53 1.99 19.37
N LYS A 69 -0.60 2.69 18.25
CA LYS A 69 0.55 3.12 17.45
C LYS A 69 0.48 4.61 17.17
N ARG A 70 1.61 5.28 17.23
CA ARG A 70 1.75 6.64 16.71
C ARG A 70 2.30 6.56 15.30
N VAL A 71 1.62 7.20 14.36
CA VAL A 71 2.03 7.30 12.96
C VAL A 71 2.27 8.76 12.63
N THR A 72 3.48 9.08 12.21
CA THR A 72 3.86 10.42 11.74
C THR A 72 3.93 10.39 10.22
N LEU A 73 3.24 11.30 9.57
CA LEU A 73 3.05 11.33 8.11
C LEU A 73 3.72 12.57 7.51
N TYR A 74 4.38 12.39 6.37
CA TYR A 74 4.94 13.49 5.56
C TYR A 74 4.48 13.34 4.11
N SER A 75 4.20 14.47 3.47
CA SER A 75 3.80 14.47 2.06
C SER A 75 4.96 14.09 1.14
N PRO A 76 4.66 13.65 -0.10
CA PRO A 76 5.68 13.37 -1.12
C PRO A 76 6.59 14.59 -1.42
N ASP A 77 6.12 15.81 -1.18
CA ASP A 77 6.90 17.04 -1.39
C ASP A 77 8.12 17.16 -0.47
N ALA A 78 8.15 16.38 0.61
CA ALA A 78 9.30 16.31 1.51
C ALA A 78 10.43 15.39 0.99
N ALA A 79 10.31 14.78 -0.18
CA ALA A 79 11.24 13.79 -0.73
C ALA A 79 12.70 14.28 -0.69
N SER A 80 12.98 15.51 -1.18
CA SER A 80 14.32 16.07 -1.20
C SER A 80 14.96 16.26 0.18
N LYS A 81 14.19 16.20 1.25
CA LYS A 81 14.65 16.31 2.63
C LYS A 81 14.75 14.96 3.32
N LEU A 82 13.92 14.00 2.91
CA LEU A 82 13.71 12.74 3.61
C LEU A 82 14.32 11.52 2.93
N GLU A 83 14.67 11.62 1.64
CA GLU A 83 15.20 10.49 0.87
C GLU A 83 16.47 10.90 0.12
N CYS A 84 17.51 10.06 0.21
CA CYS A 84 18.77 10.20 -0.50
C CYS A 84 19.30 8.82 -0.86
N ASP A 85 19.53 8.56 -2.15
CA ASP A 85 20.11 7.29 -2.66
C ASP A 85 19.42 6.02 -2.12
N GLY A 86 18.10 6.08 -1.94
CA GLY A 86 17.30 4.98 -1.41
C GLY A 86 17.38 4.78 0.11
N ALA A 87 18.10 5.65 0.81
CA ALA A 87 18.05 5.74 2.26
C ALA A 87 17.03 6.80 2.69
N PHE A 88 16.49 6.64 3.90
CA PHE A 88 15.52 7.56 4.49
C PHE A 88 16.08 8.24 5.73
N PHE A 89 15.74 9.52 5.90
CA PHE A 89 16.06 10.29 7.08
C PHE A 89 15.52 9.62 8.35
N ASP A 90 16.33 9.51 9.38
CA ASP A 90 15.88 9.03 10.69
C ASP A 90 15.81 10.20 11.68
N PRO A 91 14.61 10.70 12.04
CA PRO A 91 14.46 11.82 12.97
C PRO A 91 14.93 11.50 14.39
N MET A 92 15.06 10.20 14.76
CA MET A 92 15.58 9.78 16.06
C MET A 92 17.12 9.66 16.09
N ASN A 93 17.75 9.54 14.91
CA ASN A 93 19.19 9.46 14.76
C ASN A 93 19.61 10.16 13.46
N PRO A 94 19.52 11.50 13.39
CA PRO A 94 19.70 12.26 12.18
C PRO A 94 21.14 12.24 11.64
N ASP A 95 21.31 11.74 10.43
CA ASP A 95 22.55 11.89 9.66
C ASP A 95 22.50 13.21 8.86
N LYS A 96 23.11 14.27 9.44
CA LYS A 96 23.11 15.60 8.82
C LYS A 96 24.01 15.69 7.58
N GLN A 97 24.93 14.77 7.41
CA GLN A 97 25.81 14.75 6.23
C GLN A 97 25.01 14.22 5.03
N MET A 98 24.27 13.15 5.21
CA MET A 98 23.44 12.56 4.15
C MET A 98 22.15 13.36 3.94
N PHE A 99 21.57 13.88 5.00
CA PHE A 99 20.29 14.62 4.98
C PHE A 99 20.41 16.02 5.58
N PRO A 100 21.13 16.95 4.92
CA PRO A 100 21.37 18.29 5.49
C PRO A 100 20.09 19.09 5.74
N MET A 101 19.01 18.77 5.04
CA MET A 101 17.70 19.41 5.19
C MET A 101 16.68 18.54 5.93
N GLY A 102 17.05 17.35 6.41
CA GLY A 102 16.15 16.39 7.04
C GLY A 102 15.40 16.95 8.24
N GLU A 103 16.09 17.66 9.13
CA GLU A 103 15.49 18.30 10.31
C GLU A 103 14.51 19.45 9.98
N HIS A 104 14.51 19.92 8.73
CA HIS A 104 13.57 20.96 8.25
C HIS A 104 12.31 20.35 7.61
N ALA A 105 12.23 19.03 7.49
CA ALA A 105 11.00 18.38 7.10
C ALA A 105 9.96 18.59 8.20
N ARG A 106 8.73 18.91 7.81
CA ARG A 106 7.60 19.04 8.73
C ARG A 106 6.61 17.95 8.43
N PRO A 107 6.13 17.21 9.44
CA PRO A 107 5.06 16.27 9.24
C PRO A 107 3.77 17.01 8.89
N GLU A 108 2.97 16.42 8.01
CA GLU A 108 1.62 16.88 7.73
C GLU A 108 0.64 16.50 8.86
N GLY A 109 0.96 15.44 9.59
CA GLY A 109 0.17 15.01 10.73
C GLY A 109 0.83 13.93 11.57
N GLU A 110 0.38 13.84 12.79
CA GLU A 110 0.67 12.76 13.71
C GLU A 110 -0.65 12.17 14.21
N ILE A 111 -0.81 10.87 14.11
CA ILE A 111 -2.02 10.14 14.43
C ILE A 111 -1.68 9.09 15.48
N VAL A 112 -2.45 9.03 16.56
CA VAL A 112 -2.43 7.91 17.50
C VAL A 112 -3.56 6.94 17.11
N LEU A 113 -3.19 5.87 16.43
CA LEU A 113 -4.10 4.87 15.93
C LEU A 113 -4.54 3.93 17.06
N GLN A 114 -5.86 3.90 17.32
CA GLN A 114 -6.49 3.13 18.39
C GLN A 114 -7.07 1.81 17.85
N PRO A 115 -7.32 0.80 18.72
CA PRO A 115 -8.03 -0.41 18.32
C PRO A 115 -9.38 -0.09 17.68
N GLY A 116 -9.65 -0.76 16.54
CA GLY A 116 -10.85 -0.54 15.72
C GLY A 116 -10.70 0.54 14.65
N GLU A 117 -9.62 1.31 14.67
CA GLU A 117 -9.36 2.32 13.65
C GLU A 117 -8.56 1.77 12.47
N ILE A 118 -8.76 2.39 11.31
CA ILE A 118 -8.06 2.06 10.06
C ILE A 118 -7.40 3.33 9.54
N LEU A 119 -6.10 3.25 9.29
CA LEU A 119 -5.34 4.31 8.64
C LEU A 119 -5.08 3.91 7.18
N PHE A 120 -5.46 4.79 6.26
CA PHE A 120 -5.08 4.73 4.86
C PHE A 120 -3.85 5.61 4.62
N ILE A 121 -2.84 5.05 3.97
CA ILE A 121 -1.61 5.75 3.59
C ILE A 121 -1.56 5.81 2.05
N PRO A 122 -1.66 7.00 1.45
CA PRO A 122 -1.57 7.17 0.01
C PRO A 122 -0.17 6.79 -0.53
N ASP A 123 -0.09 6.47 -1.83
CA ASP A 123 1.19 6.22 -2.49
C ASP A 123 2.13 7.44 -2.41
N GLY A 124 3.40 7.15 -2.18
CA GLY A 124 4.45 8.17 -2.08
C GLY A 124 4.53 8.91 -0.74
N TRP A 125 3.57 8.72 0.17
CA TRP A 125 3.62 9.31 1.50
C TRP A 125 4.67 8.63 2.38
N TYR A 126 5.50 9.45 3.03
CA TYR A 126 6.44 8.95 4.03
C TYR A 126 5.75 8.80 5.36
N HIS A 127 6.10 7.73 6.06
CA HIS A 127 5.52 7.46 7.36
C HIS A 127 6.50 6.77 8.29
N ASP A 128 6.40 7.14 9.57
CA ASP A 128 7.12 6.55 10.69
C ASP A 128 6.11 6.00 11.68
N VAL A 129 6.30 4.77 12.14
CA VAL A 129 5.33 4.11 13.03
C VAL A 129 6.00 3.68 14.32
N LEU A 130 5.62 4.29 15.44
CA LEU A 130 6.04 3.90 16.77
C LEU A 130 4.93 3.14 17.49
N THR A 131 5.24 1.95 17.97
CA THR A 131 4.33 1.16 18.80
C THR A 131 4.35 1.70 20.23
N LEU A 132 3.23 2.25 20.70
CA LEU A 132 3.12 2.85 22.04
C LEU A 132 2.82 1.81 23.12
N THR A 133 1.97 0.83 22.80
CA THR A 133 1.66 -0.31 23.67
C THR A 133 1.76 -1.60 22.88
N ALA A 134 1.87 -2.76 23.52
CA ALA A 134 1.88 -4.05 22.83
C ALA A 134 0.70 -4.13 21.85
N SER A 135 0.99 -4.46 20.61
CA SER A 135 0.10 -4.16 19.49
C SER A 135 -0.04 -5.33 18.52
N VAL A 136 -1.25 -5.50 18.03
CA VAL A 136 -1.57 -6.37 16.89
C VAL A 136 -2.30 -5.53 15.83
N SER A 137 -1.81 -5.55 14.60
CA SER A 137 -2.45 -4.89 13.46
C SER A 137 -2.41 -5.78 12.22
N ILE A 138 -3.37 -5.60 11.34
CA ILE A 138 -3.34 -6.15 9.97
C ILE A 138 -2.96 -5.02 9.04
N THR A 139 -1.94 -5.25 8.22
CA THR A 139 -1.48 -4.29 7.23
C THR A 139 -1.41 -4.95 5.87
N TRP A 140 -1.76 -4.21 4.83
CA TRP A 140 -1.60 -4.65 3.46
C TRP A 140 -1.34 -3.49 2.52
N ASN A 141 -0.57 -3.79 1.46
CA ASN A 141 -0.34 -2.88 0.35
C ASN A 141 -1.22 -3.26 -0.84
N PHE A 142 -1.61 -2.28 -1.61
CA PHE A 142 -2.44 -2.46 -2.79
C PHE A 142 -2.19 -1.33 -3.80
N VAL A 143 -2.75 -1.48 -4.99
CA VAL A 143 -2.76 -0.46 -6.04
C VAL A 143 -4.20 -0.12 -6.39
N HIS A 144 -4.58 1.14 -6.21
CA HIS A 144 -5.87 1.61 -6.70
C HIS A 144 -5.88 1.69 -8.23
N SER A 145 -7.02 1.38 -8.86
CA SER A 145 -7.16 1.35 -10.32
C SER A 145 -6.71 2.64 -11.01
N ALA A 146 -6.90 3.80 -10.38
CA ALA A 146 -6.44 5.09 -10.90
C ALA A 146 -4.91 5.24 -10.91
N ARG A 147 -4.18 4.42 -10.16
CA ARG A 147 -2.71 4.49 -10.02
C ARG A 147 -1.96 3.38 -10.77
N ILE A 148 -2.68 2.48 -11.44
CA ILE A 148 -2.09 1.33 -12.14
C ILE A 148 -0.99 1.72 -13.11
N ARG A 149 -1.19 2.77 -13.93
CA ARG A 149 -0.18 3.24 -14.87
C ARG A 149 1.09 3.71 -14.16
N GLY A 150 0.94 4.47 -13.08
CA GLY A 150 2.07 4.91 -12.25
C GLY A 150 2.83 3.73 -11.65
N PHE A 151 2.12 2.74 -11.14
CA PHE A 151 2.69 1.51 -10.61
C PHE A 151 3.48 0.72 -11.68
N ILE A 152 2.91 0.49 -12.85
CA ILE A 152 3.59 -0.23 -13.95
C ILE A 152 4.83 0.55 -14.43
N ASN A 153 4.73 1.88 -14.55
CA ASN A 153 5.87 2.73 -14.91
C ASN A 153 6.97 2.67 -13.84
N GLY A 154 6.60 2.64 -12.58
CA GLY A 154 7.55 2.42 -11.46
C GLY A 154 8.29 1.10 -11.58
N LEU A 155 7.59 0.00 -11.90
CA LEU A 155 8.22 -1.32 -12.12
C LEU A 155 9.19 -1.34 -13.32
N LYS A 156 8.93 -0.53 -14.34
CA LYS A 156 9.79 -0.39 -15.54
C LYS A 156 10.94 0.61 -15.35
N GLY A 157 10.83 1.48 -14.35
CA GLY A 157 11.77 2.57 -14.09
C GLY A 157 13.04 2.11 -13.37
N GLN A 158 13.83 3.08 -12.97
CA GLN A 158 15.00 2.84 -12.15
C GLN A 158 14.54 2.58 -10.70
N LEU A 159 14.71 1.34 -10.27
CA LEU A 159 14.36 0.91 -8.90
C LEU A 159 15.56 1.13 -7.98
N THR A 160 15.30 1.53 -6.74
CA THR A 160 16.29 1.46 -5.66
C THR A 160 16.67 0.00 -5.37
N ALA A 161 17.80 -0.24 -4.73
CA ALA A 161 18.25 -1.60 -4.40
C ALA A 161 17.21 -2.39 -3.56
N PRO A 162 16.55 -1.81 -2.54
CA PRO A 162 15.45 -2.46 -1.84
C PRO A 162 14.26 -2.78 -2.74
N GLU A 163 13.79 -1.85 -3.57
CA GLU A 163 12.68 -2.05 -4.50
C GLU A 163 13.01 -3.15 -5.52
N ALA A 164 14.22 -3.14 -6.09
CA ALA A 164 14.66 -4.19 -7.01
C ALA A 164 14.69 -5.58 -6.35
N SER A 165 15.01 -5.65 -5.06
CA SER A 165 14.95 -6.90 -4.29
C SER A 165 13.50 -7.37 -4.10
N MET A 166 12.58 -6.47 -3.77
CA MET A 166 11.15 -6.77 -3.64
C MET A 166 10.56 -7.20 -4.97
N VAL A 167 10.87 -6.50 -6.07
CA VAL A 167 10.42 -6.88 -7.42
C VAL A 167 10.89 -8.28 -7.77
N ARG A 168 12.15 -8.60 -7.53
CA ARG A 168 12.68 -9.97 -7.77
C ARG A 168 11.94 -11.02 -6.95
N TYR A 169 11.54 -10.71 -5.74
CA TYR A 169 10.83 -11.65 -4.88
C TYR A 169 9.37 -11.85 -5.30
N PHE A 170 8.63 -10.75 -5.46
CA PHE A 170 7.18 -10.78 -5.71
C PHE A 170 6.81 -10.94 -7.19
N PHE A 171 7.68 -10.49 -8.11
CA PHE A 171 7.43 -10.47 -9.56
C PHE A 171 8.42 -11.34 -10.33
N LYS A 172 8.79 -12.48 -9.76
CA LYS A 172 9.77 -13.39 -10.34
C LYS A 172 9.35 -13.85 -11.75
N GLY A 173 10.23 -13.63 -12.73
CA GLY A 173 10.00 -14.01 -14.12
C GLY A 173 9.17 -12.99 -14.93
N VAL A 174 8.87 -11.82 -14.35
CA VAL A 174 8.20 -10.72 -15.05
C VAL A 174 9.26 -9.86 -15.75
N ASP A 175 9.12 -9.68 -17.04
CA ASP A 175 9.92 -8.78 -17.89
C ASP A 175 9.11 -7.56 -18.34
N ALA A 176 9.74 -6.61 -19.05
CA ALA A 176 9.10 -5.38 -19.50
C ALA A 176 7.89 -5.63 -20.42
N GLY A 177 7.97 -6.61 -21.32
CA GLY A 177 6.85 -6.97 -22.20
C GLY A 177 5.67 -7.51 -21.40
N HIS A 178 5.96 -8.35 -20.39
CA HIS A 178 4.93 -8.87 -19.51
C HIS A 178 4.26 -7.77 -18.65
N LEU A 179 4.98 -6.73 -18.26
CA LEU A 179 4.38 -5.59 -17.55
C LEU A 179 3.32 -4.86 -18.39
N ASP A 180 3.52 -4.75 -19.70
CA ASP A 180 2.51 -4.18 -20.61
C ASP A 180 1.27 -5.08 -20.73
N GLU A 181 1.49 -6.40 -20.81
CA GLU A 181 0.40 -7.37 -20.79
C GLU A 181 -0.37 -7.33 -19.46
N MET A 182 0.34 -7.18 -18.33
CA MET A 182 -0.27 -7.03 -17.00
C MET A 182 -1.13 -5.77 -16.93
N GLU A 183 -0.67 -4.61 -17.43
CA GLU A 183 -1.49 -3.40 -17.45
C GLU A 183 -2.78 -3.62 -18.23
N THR A 184 -2.67 -4.21 -19.42
CA THR A 184 -3.83 -4.50 -20.28
C THR A 184 -4.78 -5.50 -19.62
N GLY A 185 -4.26 -6.57 -19.05
CA GLY A 185 -5.05 -7.61 -18.36
C GLY A 185 -5.78 -7.05 -17.14
N LEU A 186 -5.09 -6.23 -16.33
CA LEU A 186 -5.66 -5.60 -15.15
C LEU A 186 -6.77 -4.61 -15.50
N ARG A 187 -6.58 -3.78 -16.55
CA ARG A 187 -7.62 -2.86 -17.03
C ARG A 187 -8.86 -3.60 -17.49
N ARG A 188 -8.71 -4.72 -18.22
CA ARG A 188 -9.84 -5.57 -18.64
C ARG A 188 -10.55 -6.19 -17.43
N ALA A 189 -9.81 -6.68 -16.45
CA ALA A 189 -10.38 -7.28 -15.24
C ALA A 189 -11.18 -6.26 -14.42
N LEU A 190 -10.63 -5.06 -14.23
CA LEU A 190 -11.32 -3.95 -13.55
C LEU A 190 -12.57 -3.51 -14.30
N HIS A 191 -12.51 -3.40 -15.62
CA HIS A 191 -13.67 -3.05 -16.44
C HIS A 191 -14.79 -4.11 -16.29
N ARG A 192 -14.47 -5.40 -16.36
CA ARG A 192 -15.44 -6.48 -16.16
C ARG A 192 -16.08 -6.43 -14.78
N ALA A 193 -15.28 -6.20 -13.72
CA ALA A 193 -15.79 -6.11 -12.34
C ALA A 193 -16.73 -4.92 -12.15
N ASN A 194 -16.44 -3.77 -12.75
CA ASN A 194 -17.29 -2.57 -12.69
C ASN A 194 -18.62 -2.80 -13.43
N VAL A 195 -18.59 -3.39 -14.61
CA VAL A 195 -19.81 -3.71 -15.39
C VAL A 195 -20.71 -4.66 -14.60
N LEU A 196 -20.16 -5.69 -13.96
CA LEU A 196 -20.93 -6.61 -13.11
C LEU A 196 -21.56 -5.90 -11.90
N SER A 197 -20.83 -5.00 -11.25
CA SER A 197 -21.33 -4.20 -10.14
C SER A 197 -22.52 -3.33 -10.54
N ASP A 198 -22.42 -2.64 -11.68
CA ASP A 198 -23.48 -1.76 -12.20
C ASP A 198 -24.74 -2.57 -12.58
N THR A 199 -24.57 -3.77 -13.12
CA THR A 199 -25.68 -4.65 -13.49
C THR A 199 -26.43 -5.14 -12.25
N LEU A 200 -25.71 -5.51 -11.19
CA LEU A 200 -26.31 -5.95 -9.93
C LEU A 200 -27.05 -4.82 -9.20
N GLN A 201 -26.54 -3.58 -9.25
CA GLN A 201 -27.21 -2.43 -8.68
C GLN A 201 -28.52 -2.09 -9.42
N LYS A 202 -28.54 -2.17 -10.74
CA LYS A 202 -29.75 -1.92 -11.55
C LYS A 202 -30.82 -3.01 -11.36
N GLY A 203 -30.41 -4.27 -11.26
CA GLY A 203 -31.35 -5.39 -11.02
C GLY A 203 -32.01 -5.38 -9.64
N SER A 204 -31.38 -4.74 -8.63
CA SER A 204 -31.97 -4.61 -7.29
C SER A 204 -32.97 -3.45 -7.18
N THR A 205 -32.98 -2.50 -8.11
CA THR A 205 -33.93 -1.38 -8.15
C THR A 205 -35.21 -1.68 -8.93
N GLU A 206 -35.20 -2.69 -9.79
CA GLU A 206 -36.39 -3.10 -10.57
C GLU A 206 -37.27 -4.15 -9.87
N GLY A 207 -36.84 -4.67 -8.71
CA GLY A 207 -37.57 -5.69 -7.93
C GLY A 207 -38.46 -5.15 -6.79
N THR A 208 -38.66 -3.84 -6.70
CA THR A 208 -39.47 -3.17 -5.66
C THR A 208 -40.57 -2.28 -6.27
N THR A 209 -41.41 -2.89 -7.07
CA THR A 209 -42.73 -2.28 -7.44
C THR A 209 -43.81 -3.26 -7.18
#